data_f990fd6446b15e7d05d7642312f5396b
#
_entry.id   f990fd6446b15e7d05d7642312f5396b
#
_cell.length_a   1.000
_cell.length_b   1.000
_cell.length_c   1.000
_cell.angle_alpha   90.00
_cell.angle_beta   90.00
_cell.angle_gamma   90.00
#
_symmetry.space_group_name_H-M   'P 1'
#
loop_
_entity.id
_entity.type
_entity.pdbx_description
1 polymer ?
#
loop_
_entity_poly.entity_id
_entity_poly.type
_entity_poly.pdbx_seq_one_letter_code
_entity_poly.pdbx_strand_id
1 'polypeptide(L)'
;LAKNADAPMSPASTTKILTAEIVFRAIVEGRLRLDDSAPISPRAASEGDAESGGSSMFAASGSQVRIDDLLRGLVVASGNDAAIALAERVAGTEEAFAALMNQRARELGMTRSHFANAWGGGGPRQSVTARDMARLAAHVIRTYPQFYPYFGQAEFTWNGVRQQNRNPLLTMAIGADGVKTGHLAQSGFGLVGSAIQNGHRLILVLNGARTEDERAREARRLLEWGFAAEGR
;
A
#
# COMPACT_ATOMS: atom_id res chain seq x y z
N LEU A 1 8.60 -7.80 18.84
CA LEU A 1 7.72 -6.92 19.63
C LEU A 1 6.31 -6.95 19.07
N ALA A 2 5.30 -7.06 19.94
CA ALA A 2 3.89 -6.98 19.55
C ALA A 2 3.13 -6.20 20.63
N LYS A 3 2.57 -5.04 20.22
CA LYS A 3 1.69 -4.22 21.08
C LYS A 3 0.38 -4.03 20.32
N ASN A 4 -0.71 -4.51 20.90
CA ASN A 4 -2.04 -4.45 20.28
C ASN A 4 -2.09 -5.03 18.86
N ALA A 5 -1.22 -6.02 18.56
CA ALA A 5 -1.00 -6.52 17.19
C ALA A 5 -2.25 -7.14 16.55
N ASP A 6 -3.20 -7.57 17.38
CA ASP A 6 -4.46 -8.19 16.96
C ASP A 6 -5.68 -7.29 17.16
N ALA A 7 -5.46 -6.04 17.60
CA ALA A 7 -6.54 -5.05 17.72
C ALA A 7 -6.98 -4.58 16.33
N PRO A 8 -8.29 -4.41 16.10
CA PRO A 8 -8.81 -3.84 14.86
C PRO A 8 -8.30 -2.40 14.67
N MET A 9 -7.88 -2.08 13.46
CA MET A 9 -7.48 -0.73 13.08
C MET A 9 -7.92 -0.43 11.64
N SER A 10 -8.10 0.85 11.32
CA SER A 10 -8.32 1.26 9.95
C SER A 10 -6.98 1.19 9.17
N PRO A 11 -6.94 0.52 8.02
CA PRO A 11 -5.72 0.42 7.22
C PRO A 11 -5.38 1.72 6.48
N ALA A 12 -6.35 2.57 6.20
CA ALA A 12 -6.16 3.69 5.29
C ALA A 12 -5.46 3.22 3.99
N SER A 13 -4.57 4.03 3.42
CA SER A 13 -3.85 3.68 2.18
C SER A 13 -2.87 2.50 2.29
N THR A 14 -2.64 1.91 3.48
CA THR A 14 -1.90 0.64 3.55
C THR A 14 -2.68 -0.52 2.92
N THR A 15 -4.01 -0.39 2.74
CA THR A 15 -4.86 -1.27 1.92
C THR A 15 -4.25 -1.53 0.53
N LYS A 16 -3.61 -0.53 -0.07
CA LYS A 16 -3.02 -0.60 -1.41
C LYS A 16 -1.92 -1.65 -1.55
N ILE A 17 -1.37 -2.15 -0.43
CA ILE A 17 -0.44 -3.29 -0.45
C ILE A 17 -1.16 -4.55 -0.97
N LEU A 18 -2.40 -4.81 -0.50
CA LEU A 18 -3.18 -5.95 -0.98
C LEU A 18 -3.66 -5.73 -2.42
N THR A 19 -4.02 -4.50 -2.78
CA THR A 19 -4.36 -4.15 -4.17
C THR A 19 -3.19 -4.44 -5.11
N ALA A 20 -1.97 -4.02 -4.75
CA ALA A 20 -0.76 -4.33 -5.51
C ALA A 20 -0.50 -5.84 -5.57
N GLU A 21 -0.65 -6.56 -4.47
CA GLU A 21 -0.48 -8.02 -4.40
C GLU A 21 -1.37 -8.76 -5.40
N ILE A 22 -2.65 -8.39 -5.46
CA ILE A 22 -3.62 -9.00 -6.38
C ILE A 22 -3.25 -8.70 -7.84
N VAL A 23 -2.78 -7.50 -8.14
CA VAL A 23 -2.30 -7.13 -9.47
C VAL A 23 -1.03 -7.92 -9.83
N PHE A 24 -0.06 -8.03 -8.92
CA PHE A 24 1.15 -8.84 -9.13
C PHE A 24 0.80 -10.30 -9.38
N ARG A 25 -0.14 -10.86 -8.63
CA ARG A 25 -0.65 -12.22 -8.85
C ARG A 25 -1.25 -12.37 -10.25
N ALA A 26 -2.09 -11.42 -10.67
CA ALA A 26 -2.69 -11.44 -12.01
C ALA A 26 -1.63 -11.40 -13.12
N ILE A 27 -0.53 -10.67 -12.92
CA ILE A 27 0.59 -10.60 -13.86
C ILE A 27 1.34 -11.94 -13.90
N VAL A 28 1.68 -12.52 -12.75
CA VAL A 28 2.37 -13.81 -12.67
C VAL A 28 1.55 -14.94 -13.28
N GLU A 29 0.23 -14.90 -13.10
CA GLU A 29 -0.71 -15.85 -13.70
C GLU A 29 -0.99 -15.61 -15.20
N GLY A 30 -0.40 -14.59 -15.81
CA GLY A 30 -0.55 -14.25 -17.23
C GLY A 30 -1.91 -13.64 -17.60
N ARG A 31 -2.73 -13.27 -16.63
CA ARG A 31 -4.04 -12.62 -16.84
C ARG A 31 -3.94 -11.11 -17.11
N LEU A 32 -2.80 -10.52 -16.80
CA LEU A 32 -2.51 -9.11 -16.96
C LEU A 32 -1.02 -8.94 -17.31
N ARG A 33 -0.68 -7.87 -18.02
CA ARG A 33 0.70 -7.52 -18.36
C ARG A 33 1.00 -6.08 -17.92
N LEU A 34 2.27 -5.77 -17.63
CA LEU A 34 2.68 -4.41 -17.27
C LEU A 34 2.45 -3.39 -18.39
N ASP A 35 2.54 -3.83 -19.63
CA ASP A 35 2.31 -3.02 -20.84
C ASP A 35 0.83 -2.95 -21.27
N ASP A 36 -0.07 -3.73 -20.68
CA ASP A 36 -1.50 -3.54 -20.84
C ASP A 36 -1.92 -2.16 -20.29
N SER A 37 -3.06 -1.64 -20.80
CA SER A 37 -3.65 -0.41 -20.32
C SER A 37 -4.99 -0.67 -19.63
N ALA A 38 -5.33 0.23 -18.72
CA ALA A 38 -6.63 0.30 -18.09
C ALA A 38 -7.27 1.68 -18.36
N PRO A 39 -8.58 1.73 -18.64
CA PRO A 39 -9.29 2.99 -18.75
C PRO A 39 -9.43 3.63 -17.36
N ILE A 40 -9.32 4.96 -17.30
CA ILE A 40 -9.63 5.73 -16.10
C ILE A 40 -11.11 6.09 -16.14
N SER A 41 -11.90 5.44 -15.32
CA SER A 41 -13.33 5.73 -15.19
C SER A 41 -13.58 7.10 -14.56
N PRO A 42 -14.75 7.73 -14.78
CA PRO A 42 -15.13 8.94 -14.05
C PRO A 42 -15.08 8.74 -12.53
N ARG A 43 -15.41 7.55 -12.05
CA ARG A 43 -15.33 7.17 -10.63
C ARG A 43 -13.89 7.21 -10.13
N ALA A 44 -12.94 6.58 -10.86
CA ALA A 44 -11.53 6.58 -10.52
C ALA A 44 -10.97 8.02 -10.49
N ALA A 45 -11.26 8.82 -11.52
CA ALA A 45 -10.80 10.19 -11.59
C ALA A 45 -11.34 11.07 -10.44
N SER A 46 -12.63 10.92 -10.07
CA SER A 46 -13.26 11.72 -9.01
C SER A 46 -12.72 11.41 -7.62
N GLU A 47 -12.37 10.15 -7.31
CA GLU A 47 -11.74 9.79 -6.02
C GLU A 47 -10.27 10.23 -5.93
N GLY A 48 -9.63 10.45 -7.07
CA GLY A 48 -8.31 11.04 -7.16
C GLY A 48 -8.33 12.56 -7.21
N ASP A 49 -9.50 13.22 -7.18
CA ASP A 49 -9.55 14.67 -7.24
C ASP A 49 -8.99 15.31 -5.98
N ALA A 50 -8.09 16.28 -6.17
CA ALA A 50 -7.49 17.04 -5.09
C ALA A 50 -8.54 17.83 -4.27
N GLU A 51 -9.66 18.23 -4.88
CA GLU A 51 -10.76 18.90 -4.20
C GLU A 51 -11.48 17.99 -3.19
N SER A 52 -11.50 16.68 -3.43
CA SER A 52 -12.01 15.69 -2.48
C SER A 52 -11.07 15.40 -1.30
N GLY A 53 -9.84 15.95 -1.31
CA GLY A 53 -8.80 15.66 -0.33
C GLY A 53 -8.16 14.28 -0.49
N GLY A 54 -8.43 13.59 -1.60
CA GLY A 54 -7.89 12.29 -1.93
C GLY A 54 -6.43 12.34 -2.39
N SER A 55 -5.74 11.22 -2.28
CA SER A 55 -4.41 11.03 -2.91
C SER A 55 -4.58 10.61 -4.36
N SER A 56 -3.87 11.25 -5.29
CA SER A 56 -4.00 11.03 -6.72
C SER A 56 -2.67 10.95 -7.44
N MET A 57 -2.61 10.16 -8.52
CA MET A 57 -1.58 10.32 -9.54
C MET A 57 -1.98 11.33 -10.63
N PHE A 58 -3.18 11.88 -10.56
CA PHE A 58 -3.77 12.81 -11.53
C PHE A 58 -4.04 12.18 -12.91
N ALA A 59 -4.57 10.98 -12.91
CA ALA A 59 -4.99 10.30 -14.13
C ALA A 59 -6.32 10.91 -14.64
N ALA A 60 -6.32 11.39 -15.88
CA ALA A 60 -7.49 12.05 -16.47
C ALA A 60 -8.60 11.05 -16.78
N SER A 61 -9.86 11.41 -16.47
CA SER A 61 -11.03 10.61 -16.84
C SER A 61 -11.07 10.32 -18.35
N GLY A 62 -11.36 9.08 -18.70
CA GLY A 62 -11.40 8.60 -20.09
C GLY A 62 -10.04 8.31 -20.71
N SER A 63 -8.93 8.61 -20.03
CA SER A 63 -7.59 8.24 -20.50
C SER A 63 -7.30 6.74 -20.35
N GLN A 64 -6.32 6.26 -21.11
CA GLN A 64 -5.78 4.90 -20.98
C GLN A 64 -4.41 4.99 -20.30
N VAL A 65 -4.23 4.29 -19.21
CA VAL A 65 -2.98 4.31 -18.43
C VAL A 65 -2.40 2.90 -18.34
N ARG A 66 -1.11 2.76 -18.58
CA ARG A 66 -0.43 1.46 -18.49
C ARG A 66 -0.48 0.93 -17.05
N ILE A 67 -0.55 -0.39 -16.92
CA ILE A 67 -0.55 -1.07 -15.61
C ILE A 67 0.72 -0.73 -14.82
N ASP A 68 1.88 -0.65 -15.48
CA ASP A 68 3.14 -0.23 -14.85
C ASP A 68 3.04 1.16 -14.21
N ASP A 69 2.46 2.14 -14.93
CA ASP A 69 2.29 3.51 -14.42
C ASP A 69 1.24 3.58 -13.31
N LEU A 70 0.16 2.80 -13.41
CA LEU A 70 -0.84 2.69 -12.35
C LEU A 70 -0.25 2.09 -11.07
N LEU A 71 0.62 1.08 -11.16
CA LEU A 71 1.31 0.51 -10.01
C LEU A 71 2.24 1.54 -9.33
N ARG A 72 2.96 2.35 -10.12
CA ARG A 72 3.78 3.46 -9.57
C ARG A 72 2.91 4.51 -8.91
N GLY A 73 1.83 4.92 -9.57
CA GLY A 73 0.84 5.85 -9.02
C GLY A 73 0.21 5.33 -7.73
N LEU A 74 -0.14 4.04 -7.68
CA LEU A 74 -0.69 3.37 -6.50
C LEU A 74 0.24 3.44 -5.30
N VAL A 75 1.52 3.13 -5.50
CA VAL A 75 2.48 2.97 -4.41
C VAL A 75 3.13 4.30 -4.03
N VAL A 76 3.66 5.05 -4.99
CA VAL A 76 4.43 6.28 -4.75
C VAL A 76 3.51 7.45 -4.42
N ALA A 77 2.57 7.77 -5.32
CA ALA A 77 1.61 8.85 -5.13
C ALA A 77 0.48 8.48 -4.17
N SER A 78 0.36 7.19 -3.82
CA SER A 78 -0.79 6.68 -3.08
C SER A 78 -2.13 6.91 -3.79
N GLY A 79 -2.14 6.95 -5.13
CA GLY A 79 -3.28 7.33 -5.96
C GLY A 79 -4.51 6.47 -5.72
N ASN A 80 -5.63 7.10 -5.38
CA ASN A 80 -6.92 6.43 -5.28
C ASN A 80 -7.46 6.12 -6.68
N ASP A 81 -7.24 7.04 -7.61
CA ASP A 81 -7.51 6.86 -9.05
C ASP A 81 -6.82 5.61 -9.61
N ALA A 82 -5.54 5.44 -9.32
CA ALA A 82 -4.79 4.26 -9.71
C ALA A 82 -5.34 2.98 -9.07
N ALA A 83 -5.71 3.02 -7.78
CA ALA A 83 -6.26 1.86 -7.08
C ALA A 83 -7.58 1.40 -7.68
N ILE A 84 -8.50 2.34 -7.98
CA ILE A 84 -9.80 2.05 -8.56
C ILE A 84 -9.64 1.55 -9.99
N ALA A 85 -8.83 2.21 -10.83
CA ALA A 85 -8.58 1.77 -12.20
C ALA A 85 -8.01 0.34 -12.26
N LEU A 86 -7.07 0.01 -11.37
CA LEU A 86 -6.54 -1.36 -11.25
C LEU A 86 -7.61 -2.36 -10.80
N ALA A 87 -8.45 -1.98 -9.83
CA ALA A 87 -9.54 -2.82 -9.34
C ALA A 87 -10.55 -3.12 -10.46
N GLU A 88 -11.00 -2.10 -11.18
CA GLU A 88 -11.91 -2.24 -12.31
C GLU A 88 -11.29 -3.07 -13.44
N ARG A 89 -10.01 -2.90 -13.73
CA ARG A 89 -9.29 -3.66 -14.76
C ARG A 89 -9.17 -5.14 -14.42
N VAL A 90 -8.98 -5.49 -13.14
CA VAL A 90 -8.79 -6.87 -12.69
C VAL A 90 -10.13 -7.59 -12.48
N ALA A 91 -11.13 -6.92 -11.92
CA ALA A 91 -12.37 -7.56 -11.46
C ALA A 91 -13.65 -6.99 -12.11
N GLY A 92 -13.53 -6.00 -12.98
CA GLY A 92 -14.66 -5.35 -13.67
C GLY A 92 -15.33 -4.25 -12.84
N THR A 93 -15.46 -4.41 -11.53
CA THR A 93 -16.00 -3.40 -10.61
C THR A 93 -15.22 -3.33 -9.30
N GLU A 94 -15.35 -2.22 -8.59
CA GLU A 94 -14.74 -2.05 -7.25
C GLU A 94 -15.31 -3.05 -6.24
N GLU A 95 -16.62 -3.35 -6.30
CA GLU A 95 -17.29 -4.30 -5.42
C GLU A 95 -16.78 -5.73 -5.65
N ALA A 96 -16.64 -6.13 -6.92
CA ALA A 96 -16.08 -7.44 -7.26
C ALA A 96 -14.61 -7.55 -6.82
N PHE A 97 -13.85 -6.46 -6.91
CA PHE A 97 -12.48 -6.41 -6.43
C PHE A 97 -12.41 -6.51 -4.90
N ALA A 98 -13.30 -5.82 -4.17
CA ALA A 98 -13.37 -5.93 -2.71
C ALA A 98 -13.70 -7.37 -2.27
N ALA A 99 -14.59 -8.07 -2.97
CA ALA A 99 -14.86 -9.48 -2.74
C ALA A 99 -13.60 -10.35 -2.95
N LEU A 100 -12.86 -10.08 -4.04
CA LEU A 100 -11.58 -10.74 -4.33
C LEU A 100 -10.52 -10.44 -3.27
N MET A 101 -10.43 -9.20 -2.78
CA MET A 101 -9.55 -8.81 -1.67
C MET A 101 -9.82 -9.64 -0.42
N ASN A 102 -11.09 -9.78 -0.04
CA ASN A 102 -11.48 -10.55 1.14
C ASN A 102 -11.25 -12.05 0.97
N GLN A 103 -11.45 -12.58 -0.23
CA GLN A 103 -11.06 -13.96 -0.54
C GLN A 103 -9.54 -14.12 -0.38
N ARG A 104 -8.77 -13.21 -0.99
CA ARG A 104 -7.30 -13.26 -0.94
C ARG A 104 -6.76 -13.10 0.47
N ALA A 105 -7.34 -12.20 1.26
CA ALA A 105 -6.99 -12.04 2.67
C ALA A 105 -7.13 -13.35 3.46
N ARG A 106 -8.23 -14.09 3.27
CA ARG A 106 -8.41 -15.42 3.89
C ARG A 106 -7.34 -16.42 3.45
N GLU A 107 -7.03 -16.47 2.15
CA GLU A 107 -5.97 -17.35 1.60
C GLU A 107 -4.60 -17.05 2.22
N LEU A 108 -4.33 -15.77 2.53
CA LEU A 108 -3.09 -15.31 3.18
C LEU A 108 -3.10 -15.46 4.71
N GLY A 109 -4.19 -15.99 5.28
CA GLY A 109 -4.32 -16.14 6.74
C GLY A 109 -4.59 -14.83 7.48
N MET A 110 -5.05 -13.78 6.78
CA MET A 110 -5.47 -12.49 7.36
C MET A 110 -6.91 -12.59 7.89
N THR A 111 -7.11 -13.48 8.87
CA THR A 111 -8.45 -13.89 9.33
C THR A 111 -9.19 -12.82 10.13
N ARG A 112 -8.50 -11.76 10.53
CA ARG A 112 -9.06 -10.63 11.30
C ARG A 112 -9.13 -9.34 10.48
N SER A 113 -9.04 -9.46 9.15
CA SER A 113 -9.05 -8.32 8.24
C SER A 113 -10.24 -8.39 7.29
N HIS A 114 -10.82 -7.22 7.02
CA HIS A 114 -11.89 -7.04 6.04
C HIS A 114 -11.63 -5.77 5.24
N PHE A 115 -11.75 -5.87 3.91
CA PHE A 115 -11.51 -4.80 2.96
C PHE A 115 -12.81 -4.43 2.25
N ALA A 116 -13.16 -3.15 2.22
CA ALA A 116 -14.37 -2.63 1.60
C ALA A 116 -14.12 -1.99 0.22
N ASN A 117 -12.87 -1.62 -0.08
CA ASN A 117 -12.47 -1.02 -1.34
C ASN A 117 -10.96 -1.19 -1.58
N ALA A 118 -10.51 -0.84 -2.80
CA ALA A 118 -9.13 -1.02 -3.25
C ALA A 118 -8.13 0.01 -2.72
N TRP A 119 -8.60 1.14 -2.17
CA TRP A 119 -7.76 2.32 -1.91
C TRP A 119 -7.62 2.69 -0.42
N GLY A 120 -8.46 2.12 0.44
CA GLY A 120 -8.38 2.34 1.87
C GLY A 120 -9.24 3.49 2.37
N GLY A 121 -10.24 3.89 1.59
CA GLY A 121 -11.20 4.90 1.98
C GLY A 121 -11.96 4.54 3.24
N GLY A 122 -12.38 5.58 3.97
CA GLY A 122 -13.02 5.44 5.25
C GLY A 122 -14.34 4.68 5.23
N GLY A 123 -14.68 4.15 6.38
CA GLY A 123 -15.95 3.48 6.64
C GLY A 123 -15.78 2.35 7.65
N PRO A 124 -16.83 2.06 8.41
CA PRO A 124 -16.77 1.08 9.52
C PRO A 124 -16.56 -0.37 9.03
N ARG A 125 -16.73 -0.62 7.74
CA ARG A 125 -16.55 -1.94 7.11
C ARG A 125 -15.13 -2.24 6.70
N GLN A 126 -14.15 -1.35 6.91
CA GLN A 126 -12.76 -1.56 6.57
C GLN A 126 -11.93 -1.67 7.85
N SER A 127 -11.39 -2.85 8.11
CA SER A 127 -10.66 -3.14 9.33
C SER A 127 -9.57 -4.16 9.08
N VAL A 128 -8.39 -3.94 9.64
CA VAL A 128 -7.27 -4.87 9.60
C VAL A 128 -6.62 -4.97 10.98
N THR A 129 -5.67 -5.89 11.13
CA THR A 129 -4.78 -5.92 12.30
C THR A 129 -3.33 -5.68 11.88
N ALA A 130 -2.50 -5.20 12.80
CA ALA A 130 -1.07 -5.01 12.53
C ALA A 130 -0.40 -6.35 12.18
N ARG A 131 -0.81 -7.45 12.82
CA ARG A 131 -0.32 -8.80 12.52
C ARG A 131 -0.64 -9.24 11.08
N ASP A 132 -1.86 -9.01 10.63
CA ASP A 132 -2.28 -9.38 9.29
C ASP A 132 -1.55 -8.54 8.23
N MET A 133 -1.37 -7.24 8.50
CA MET A 133 -0.59 -6.37 7.59
C MET A 133 0.89 -6.76 7.53
N ALA A 134 1.48 -7.22 8.64
CA ALA A 134 2.84 -7.75 8.64
C ALA A 134 2.94 -9.05 7.82
N ARG A 135 1.94 -9.95 7.91
CA ARG A 135 1.84 -11.15 7.07
C ARG A 135 1.77 -10.82 5.60
N LEU A 136 0.92 -9.85 5.24
CA LEU A 136 0.78 -9.38 3.86
C LEU A 136 2.10 -8.84 3.31
N ALA A 137 2.78 -7.97 4.06
CA ALA A 137 4.07 -7.42 3.66
C ALA A 137 5.11 -8.54 3.48
N ALA A 138 5.21 -9.46 4.43
CA ALA A 138 6.12 -10.60 4.35
C ALA A 138 5.82 -11.50 3.15
N HIS A 139 4.53 -11.70 2.82
CA HIS A 139 4.11 -12.45 1.65
C HIS A 139 4.55 -11.75 0.36
N VAL A 140 4.27 -10.47 0.20
CA VAL A 140 4.65 -9.70 -1.00
C VAL A 140 6.16 -9.72 -1.23
N ILE A 141 6.95 -9.50 -0.18
CA ILE A 141 8.41 -9.51 -0.26
C ILE A 141 8.94 -10.87 -0.75
N ARG A 142 8.40 -11.97 -0.22
CA ARG A 142 8.88 -13.32 -0.54
C ARG A 142 8.38 -13.85 -1.88
N THR A 143 7.14 -13.53 -2.22
CA THR A 143 6.46 -14.14 -3.39
C THR A 143 6.68 -13.34 -4.66
N TYR A 144 6.82 -12.02 -4.54
CA TYR A 144 6.94 -11.12 -5.68
C TYR A 144 8.21 -10.25 -5.63
N PRO A 145 9.41 -10.84 -5.46
CA PRO A 145 10.65 -10.07 -5.36
C PRO A 145 10.92 -9.22 -6.60
N GLN A 146 10.43 -9.63 -7.79
CA GLN A 146 10.56 -8.88 -9.04
C GLN A 146 9.70 -7.60 -9.07
N PHE A 147 8.61 -7.54 -8.30
CA PHE A 147 7.72 -6.38 -8.21
C PHE A 147 7.91 -5.57 -6.92
N TYR A 148 8.51 -6.17 -5.90
CA TYR A 148 8.71 -5.49 -4.63
C TYR A 148 9.44 -4.14 -4.73
N PRO A 149 10.38 -3.92 -5.68
CA PRO A 149 11.03 -2.63 -5.87
C PRO A 149 10.08 -1.44 -6.12
N TYR A 150 8.85 -1.65 -6.57
CA TYR A 150 7.86 -0.56 -6.68
C TYR A 150 7.69 0.18 -5.36
N PHE A 151 7.69 -0.53 -4.22
CA PHE A 151 7.46 0.04 -2.89
C PHE A 151 8.64 0.89 -2.38
N GLY A 152 9.83 0.69 -2.93
CA GLY A 152 11.04 1.44 -2.59
C GLY A 152 11.33 2.61 -3.54
N GLN A 153 10.51 2.86 -4.56
CA GLN A 153 10.72 3.98 -5.47
C GLN A 153 10.57 5.31 -4.73
N ALA A 154 11.58 6.17 -4.84
CA ALA A 154 11.61 7.45 -4.15
C ALA A 154 10.60 8.44 -4.71
N GLU A 155 10.35 8.39 -6.02
CA GLU A 155 9.50 9.34 -6.74
C GLU A 155 8.90 8.74 -8.00
N PHE A 156 7.85 9.37 -8.50
CA PHE A 156 7.19 9.05 -9.75
C PHE A 156 6.70 10.34 -10.42
N THR A 157 6.89 10.43 -11.73
CA THR A 157 6.41 11.57 -12.53
C THR A 157 5.34 11.08 -13.50
N TRP A 158 4.16 11.68 -13.43
CA TRP A 158 3.05 11.41 -14.34
C TRP A 158 2.55 12.73 -14.93
N ASN A 159 2.42 12.81 -16.25
CA ASN A 159 1.98 14.02 -16.99
C ASN A 159 2.69 15.31 -16.53
N GLY A 160 3.99 15.23 -16.30
CA GLY A 160 4.79 16.37 -15.83
C GLY A 160 4.67 16.67 -14.32
N VAL A 161 3.79 16.00 -13.59
CA VAL A 161 3.65 16.15 -12.14
C VAL A 161 4.54 15.14 -11.43
N ARG A 162 5.58 15.63 -10.77
CA ARG A 162 6.49 14.83 -9.95
C ARG A 162 5.96 14.71 -8.52
N GLN A 163 5.83 13.49 -8.03
CA GLN A 163 5.42 13.19 -6.67
C GLN A 163 6.46 12.32 -5.97
N GLN A 164 6.72 12.60 -4.71
CA GLN A 164 7.62 11.82 -3.87
C GLN A 164 6.87 10.73 -3.11
N ASN A 165 7.54 9.61 -2.87
CA ASN A 165 7.03 8.59 -1.98
C ASN A 165 6.90 9.14 -0.56
N ARG A 166 5.74 8.93 0.05
CA ARG A 166 5.42 9.45 1.40
C ARG A 166 6.04 8.62 2.53
N ASN A 167 6.75 7.52 2.21
CA ASN A 167 7.41 6.69 3.21
C ASN A 167 8.69 7.37 3.69
N PRO A 168 8.71 7.91 4.94
CA PRO A 168 9.85 8.67 5.44
C PRO A 168 11.11 7.78 5.63
N LEU A 169 10.93 6.48 5.78
CA LEU A 169 12.04 5.56 6.02
C LEU A 169 13.01 5.48 4.83
N LEU A 170 12.52 5.72 3.60
CA LEU A 170 13.32 5.61 2.38
C LEU A 170 14.47 6.63 2.31
N THR A 171 14.37 7.74 3.06
CA THR A 171 15.37 8.81 3.09
C THR A 171 16.26 8.79 4.34
N MET A 172 16.06 7.81 5.25
CA MET A 172 16.73 7.79 6.57
C MET A 172 18.05 7.04 6.61
N ALA A 173 18.51 6.46 5.49
CA ALA A 173 19.73 5.67 5.39
C ALA A 173 19.82 4.50 6.41
N ILE A 174 18.69 3.86 6.71
CA ILE A 174 18.58 2.74 7.65
C ILE A 174 18.36 1.38 6.96
N GLY A 175 18.61 1.30 5.65
CA GLY A 175 18.38 0.10 4.84
C GLY A 175 16.91 -0.13 4.49
N ALA A 176 16.05 0.88 4.61
CA ALA A 176 14.64 0.76 4.27
C ALA A 176 14.40 0.66 2.76
N ASP A 177 13.51 -0.26 2.36
CA ASP A 177 13.18 -0.56 0.97
C ASP A 177 11.66 -0.64 0.68
N GLY A 178 10.83 -0.25 1.64
CA GLY A 178 9.37 -0.22 1.51
C GLY A 178 8.69 0.09 2.86
N VAL A 179 7.38 0.01 2.98
CA VAL A 179 6.41 -0.51 2.03
C VAL A 179 5.36 0.58 1.71
N LYS A 180 4.48 0.95 2.68
CA LYS A 180 3.38 1.87 2.41
C LYS A 180 2.94 2.64 3.64
N THR A 181 2.64 3.92 3.47
CA THR A 181 2.01 4.77 4.48
C THR A 181 0.50 4.78 4.33
N GLY A 182 -0.19 5.12 5.43
CA GLY A 182 -1.62 5.40 5.45
C GLY A 182 -1.94 6.52 6.44
N HIS A 183 -3.01 7.27 6.16
CA HIS A 183 -3.53 8.28 7.06
C HIS A 183 -5.04 8.46 6.85
N LEU A 184 -5.77 8.52 7.95
CA LEU A 184 -7.14 9.01 8.03
C LEU A 184 -7.27 9.82 9.32
N ALA A 185 -8.09 10.87 9.31
CA ALA A 185 -8.25 11.75 10.48
C ALA A 185 -8.65 10.98 11.75
N GLN A 186 -9.51 9.97 11.61
CA GLN A 186 -9.97 9.15 12.74
C GLN A 186 -8.99 8.06 13.20
N SER A 187 -8.03 7.66 12.40
CA SER A 187 -7.08 6.58 12.73
C SER A 187 -5.63 7.04 12.90
N GLY A 188 -5.36 8.31 12.62
CA GLY A 188 -4.00 8.86 12.65
C GLY A 188 -3.11 8.36 11.53
N PHE A 189 -1.81 8.54 11.69
CA PHE A 189 -0.79 8.18 10.72
C PHE A 189 -0.29 6.76 10.95
N GLY A 190 -0.31 5.96 9.87
CA GLY A 190 0.14 4.57 9.86
C GLY A 190 1.27 4.33 8.86
N LEU A 191 1.99 3.23 9.06
CA LEU A 191 3.08 2.77 8.21
C LEU A 191 3.22 1.26 8.29
N VAL A 192 3.32 0.62 7.14
CA VAL A 192 3.97 -0.67 6.98
C VAL A 192 5.35 -0.40 6.43
N GLY A 193 6.38 -0.73 7.17
CA GLY A 193 7.79 -0.48 6.83
C GLY A 193 8.58 -1.77 6.69
N SER A 194 9.62 -1.75 5.88
CA SER A 194 10.61 -2.83 5.78
C SER A 194 12.00 -2.24 5.62
N ALA A 195 12.97 -2.87 6.27
CA ALA A 195 14.38 -2.52 6.15
C ALA A 195 15.26 -3.76 6.22
N ILE A 196 16.46 -3.69 5.61
CA ILE A 196 17.48 -4.74 5.64
C ILE A 196 18.77 -4.15 6.21
N GLN A 197 19.36 -4.81 7.19
CA GLN A 197 20.71 -4.53 7.68
C GLN A 197 21.46 -5.85 7.89
N ASN A 198 22.71 -5.92 7.43
CA ASN A 198 23.56 -7.10 7.57
C ASN A 198 22.90 -8.42 7.10
N GLY A 199 22.09 -8.35 6.05
CA GLY A 199 21.36 -9.51 5.52
C GLY A 199 20.06 -9.88 6.27
N HIS A 200 19.79 -9.25 7.41
CA HIS A 200 18.55 -9.45 8.18
C HIS A 200 17.48 -8.45 7.77
N ARG A 201 16.27 -8.94 7.53
CA ARG A 201 15.10 -8.11 7.19
C ARG A 201 14.17 -7.99 8.38
N LEU A 202 13.78 -6.77 8.68
CA LEU A 202 12.68 -6.48 9.61
C LEU A 202 11.48 -5.90 8.87
N ILE A 203 10.29 -6.24 9.34
CA ILE A 203 9.02 -5.66 8.93
C ILE A 203 8.38 -5.02 10.15
N LEU A 204 7.95 -3.78 9.98
CA LEU A 204 7.28 -2.97 11.00
C LEU A 204 5.86 -2.65 10.55
N VAL A 205 4.89 -2.76 11.44
CA VAL A 205 3.56 -2.16 11.28
C VAL A 205 3.30 -1.22 12.46
N LEU A 206 3.08 0.03 12.15
CA LEU A 206 2.76 1.11 13.10
C LEU A 206 1.44 1.76 12.67
N ASN A 207 0.55 2.04 13.63
CA ASN A 207 -0.67 2.81 13.38
C ASN A 207 -1.00 3.69 14.57
N GLY A 208 -1.75 4.79 14.32
CA GLY A 208 -2.23 5.68 15.37
C GLY A 208 -1.25 6.76 15.81
N ALA A 209 -0.19 7.04 15.05
CA ALA A 209 0.64 8.21 15.31
C ALA A 209 -0.15 9.51 15.07
N ARG A 210 0.09 10.51 15.89
CA ARG A 210 -0.67 11.77 15.86
C ARG A 210 -0.19 12.72 14.76
N THR A 211 1.06 12.57 14.35
CA THR A 211 1.69 13.40 13.31
C THR A 211 2.57 12.54 12.39
N GLU A 212 2.91 13.08 11.21
CA GLU A 212 3.88 12.44 10.30
C GLU A 212 5.25 12.28 10.96
N ASP A 213 5.69 13.28 11.70
CA ASP A 213 6.95 13.26 12.42
C ASP A 213 6.98 12.19 13.52
N GLU A 214 5.88 12.03 14.26
CA GLU A 214 5.77 10.97 15.26
C GLU A 214 5.86 9.60 14.60
N ARG A 215 5.11 9.38 13.50
CA ARG A 215 5.19 8.16 12.70
C ARG A 215 6.63 7.88 12.24
N ALA A 216 7.31 8.89 11.72
CA ALA A 216 8.67 8.76 11.20
C ALA A 216 9.68 8.41 12.31
N ARG A 217 9.64 9.13 13.44
CA ARG A 217 10.53 8.87 14.59
C ARG A 217 10.28 7.50 15.22
N GLU A 218 9.03 7.13 15.45
CA GLU A 218 8.71 5.85 16.07
C GLU A 218 9.05 4.67 15.15
N ALA A 219 8.80 4.79 13.86
CA ALA A 219 9.15 3.76 12.89
C ALA A 219 10.67 3.53 12.86
N ARG A 220 11.47 4.60 12.81
CA ARG A 220 12.93 4.52 12.87
C ARG A 220 13.39 3.88 14.16
N ARG A 221 12.93 4.37 15.32
CA ARG A 221 13.29 3.87 16.65
C ARG A 221 13.02 2.39 16.81
N LEU A 222 11.88 1.90 16.32
CA LEU A 222 11.50 0.50 16.43
C LEU A 222 12.33 -0.40 15.51
N LEU A 223 12.69 0.04 14.31
CA LEU A 223 13.59 -0.69 13.42
C LEU A 223 15.00 -0.76 13.99
N GLU A 224 15.56 0.36 14.46
CA GLU A 224 16.87 0.40 15.10
C GLU A 224 16.92 -0.51 16.35
N TRP A 225 15.87 -0.47 17.17
CA TRP A 225 15.75 -1.38 18.31
C TRP A 225 15.69 -2.85 17.88
N GLY A 226 14.93 -3.17 16.84
CA GLY A 226 14.81 -4.54 16.33
C GLY A 226 16.14 -5.08 15.83
N PHE A 227 16.88 -4.32 15.03
CA PHE A 227 18.22 -4.71 14.55
C PHE A 227 19.23 -4.87 15.70
N ALA A 228 19.20 -3.98 16.70
CA ALA A 228 20.05 -4.12 17.88
C ALA A 228 19.71 -5.36 18.72
N ALA A 229 18.46 -5.81 18.72
CA ALA A 229 18.03 -7.01 19.45
C ALA A 229 18.42 -8.32 18.73
N GLU A 230 18.48 -8.32 17.39
CA GLU A 230 18.92 -9.48 16.60
C GLU A 230 20.44 -9.68 16.61
N GLY A 231 21.20 -8.62 16.86
CA GLY A 231 22.67 -8.67 16.96
C GLY A 231 23.22 -9.15 18.31
N ARG A 232 22.34 -9.57 19.22
CA ARG A 232 22.70 -10.14 20.53
C ARG A 232 22.44 -11.64 20.55
#